data_eb592dedd1288b3c1ef623f325ddcd03
#
_entry.id   eb592dedd1288b3c1ef623f325ddcd03
#
_cell.length_a   1.000
_cell.length_b   1.000
_cell.length_c   1.000
_cell.angle_alpha   90.00
_cell.angle_beta   90.00
_cell.angle_gamma   90.00
#
_symmetry.space_group_name_H-M   'P 1'
#
loop_
_entity.id
_entity.type
_entity.pdbx_description
1 polymer ?
#
loop_
_entity_poly.entity_id
_entity_poly.type
_entity_poly.pdbx_seq_one_letter_code
_entity_poly.pdbx_strand_id
1 'polypeptide(L)'
;MDRFAAAATTLDPSRSRLPVFCGGTLDGVTRRLDYLRGLGVNTLWLSPVTASAAYHGYHVLAYDRVEPRFGGERAWDALMRAARPDFRILLDWVPNHIHREHPFFQQAIADPHSPYREWFHFGRDGRPLCFLHFDELPKLNLDHPDVRSYLLGECKRWLDRGVDGFRMDHVVGPSMDFWRTFRADLKAHRPGVFLMGEATLMGVRREHLVTLRLPDKRRYFFEAQLGHDITDAVQAEYATVFDGVLDFGFRNLLCQRVARRAGPVNPGEVQAALDAHYARFEWDACLPSFLDNHDVNRFLHEAKGRVDRLLEAAALQFLQPQPPVIYYGTELGLSHAHPVAGPYGDLHARPAMPWTGLNQEPGRSIRQRFQELIAGWKRAFSRAPGDSLIK
;
A
#
# COMPACT_ATOMS: atom_id res chain seq x y z
N MET A 1 25.95 -5.88 -7.86
CA MET A 1 24.49 -6.06 -7.75
C MET A 1 24.11 -7.43 -7.16
N ASP A 2 24.91 -8.45 -7.35
CA ASP A 2 24.57 -9.83 -6.95
C ASP A 2 24.78 -10.17 -5.46
N ARG A 3 25.51 -9.34 -4.72
CA ARG A 3 25.76 -9.59 -3.28
C ARG A 3 24.54 -9.40 -2.38
N PHE A 4 23.55 -8.61 -2.80
CA PHE A 4 22.35 -8.32 -2.00
C PHE A 4 21.19 -9.28 -2.27
N ALA A 5 21.12 -9.85 -3.48
CA ALA A 5 20.12 -10.88 -3.80
C ALA A 5 20.42 -12.19 -3.04
N ALA A 6 21.69 -12.53 -2.84
CA ALA A 6 22.11 -13.70 -2.06
C ALA A 6 21.82 -13.54 -0.54
N ALA A 7 21.85 -12.32 -0.01
CA ALA A 7 21.56 -12.06 1.41
C ALA A 7 20.08 -12.24 1.76
N ALA A 8 19.16 -11.99 0.82
CA ALA A 8 17.72 -12.17 1.04
C ALA A 8 17.30 -13.65 1.09
N THR A 9 18.11 -14.55 0.50
CA THR A 9 17.83 -16.00 0.48
C THR A 9 18.44 -16.79 1.64
N THR A 10 19.31 -16.16 2.45
CA THR A 10 20.07 -16.83 3.53
C THR A 10 19.86 -16.17 4.91
N LEU A 11 18.74 -15.47 5.13
CA LEU A 11 18.45 -14.87 6.43
C LEU A 11 18.27 -15.96 7.48
N ASP A 12 19.23 -16.02 8.40
CA ASP A 12 19.18 -16.85 9.59
C ASP A 12 18.01 -16.42 10.48
N PRO A 13 17.06 -17.31 10.78
CA PRO A 13 15.89 -17.03 11.63
C PRO A 13 16.21 -16.45 13.00
N SER A 14 17.37 -16.76 13.55
CA SER A 14 17.79 -16.27 14.88
C SER A 14 18.24 -14.81 14.90
N ARG A 15 18.35 -14.14 13.72
CA ARG A 15 18.82 -12.77 13.57
C ARG A 15 17.68 -11.79 13.22
N SER A 16 16.50 -11.92 13.81
CA SER A 16 15.28 -11.18 13.53
C SER A 16 15.31 -9.64 13.76
N ARG A 17 16.49 -9.04 13.93
CA ARG A 17 16.67 -7.60 14.16
C ARG A 17 17.62 -6.93 13.16
N LEU A 18 17.80 -7.49 11.96
CA LEU A 18 18.65 -6.84 10.99
C LEU A 18 17.85 -5.80 10.20
N PRO A 19 18.26 -4.52 10.21
CA PRO A 19 17.79 -3.54 9.26
C PRO A 19 18.45 -3.84 7.90
N VAL A 20 18.02 -4.92 7.24
CA VAL A 20 18.56 -5.33 5.95
C VAL A 20 17.82 -4.57 4.87
N PHE A 21 18.44 -3.52 4.33
CA PHE A 21 17.99 -2.91 3.09
C PHE A 21 18.23 -3.89 1.95
N CYS A 22 17.15 -4.37 1.34
CA CYS A 22 17.17 -5.45 0.35
C CYS A 22 17.62 -5.00 -1.05
N GLY A 23 18.20 -3.80 -1.19
CA GLY A 23 18.85 -3.30 -2.41
C GLY A 23 17.92 -2.68 -3.45
N GLY A 24 16.62 -2.51 -3.18
CA GLY A 24 15.73 -1.68 -4.00
C GLY A 24 16.13 -0.21 -3.92
N THR A 25 16.26 0.47 -5.07
CA THR A 25 16.64 1.89 -5.12
C THR A 25 15.84 2.64 -6.18
N LEU A 26 15.71 3.97 -6.03
CA LEU A 26 15.08 4.83 -7.03
C LEU A 26 15.86 4.84 -8.35
N ASP A 27 17.19 4.76 -8.31
CA ASP A 27 18.01 4.55 -9.51
C ASP A 27 17.67 3.20 -10.19
N GLY A 28 17.35 2.18 -9.40
CA GLY A 28 16.87 0.89 -9.89
C GLY A 28 15.55 1.01 -10.65
N VAL A 29 14.59 1.73 -10.10
CA VAL A 29 13.31 2.02 -10.77
C VAL A 29 13.56 2.79 -12.06
N THR A 30 14.37 3.87 -12.02
CA THR A 30 14.70 4.68 -13.19
C THR A 30 15.26 3.82 -14.34
N ARG A 31 16.17 2.90 -14.05
CA ARG A 31 16.73 1.98 -15.06
C ARG A 31 15.73 0.98 -15.64
N ARG A 32 14.56 0.81 -14.99
CA ARG A 32 13.53 -0.16 -15.37
C ARG A 32 12.25 0.48 -15.90
N LEU A 33 12.24 1.78 -16.14
CA LEU A 33 11.07 2.47 -16.70
C LEU A 33 10.66 1.90 -18.07
N ASP A 34 11.63 1.47 -18.92
CA ASP A 34 11.28 0.85 -20.20
C ASP A 34 10.57 -0.50 -20.05
N TYR A 35 10.94 -1.29 -19.02
CA TYR A 35 10.21 -2.50 -18.67
C TYR A 35 8.75 -2.18 -18.29
N LEU A 36 8.55 -1.15 -17.46
CA LEU A 36 7.22 -0.72 -17.00
C LEU A 36 6.39 -0.12 -18.14
N ARG A 37 7.01 0.66 -19.04
CA ARG A 37 6.37 1.12 -20.28
C ARG A 37 5.94 -0.06 -21.15
N GLY A 38 6.84 -1.02 -21.34
CA GLY A 38 6.57 -2.24 -22.12
C GLY A 38 5.48 -3.11 -21.48
N LEU A 39 5.35 -3.13 -20.15
CA LEU A 39 4.25 -3.79 -19.46
C LEU A 39 2.92 -3.07 -19.73
N GLY A 40 2.96 -1.77 -19.96
CA GLY A 40 1.78 -0.96 -20.29
C GLY A 40 1.18 -0.21 -19.09
N VAL A 41 1.82 -0.18 -17.93
CA VAL A 41 1.35 0.60 -16.78
C VAL A 41 1.63 2.11 -16.99
N ASN A 42 0.85 2.97 -16.35
CA ASN A 42 0.95 4.43 -16.45
C ASN A 42 1.05 5.14 -15.10
N THR A 43 1.01 4.40 -14.02
CA THR A 43 1.08 4.93 -12.66
C THR A 43 2.00 4.06 -11.83
N LEU A 44 2.90 4.67 -11.08
CA LEU A 44 3.81 3.99 -10.17
C LEU A 44 3.43 4.37 -8.73
N TRP A 45 2.97 3.40 -7.96
CA TRP A 45 2.85 3.53 -6.53
C TRP A 45 4.16 3.06 -5.89
N LEU A 46 4.90 4.01 -5.29
CA LEU A 46 6.16 3.76 -4.60
C LEU A 46 5.88 3.56 -3.11
N SER A 47 6.45 2.49 -2.52
CA SER A 47 6.55 2.35 -1.07
C SER A 47 7.19 3.61 -0.46
N PRO A 48 7.05 3.88 0.87
CA PRO A 48 7.57 5.11 1.44
C PRO A 48 9.05 5.32 1.13
N VAL A 49 9.40 6.47 0.54
CA VAL A 49 10.77 6.81 0.13
C VAL A 49 11.47 7.74 1.11
N THR A 50 10.76 8.23 2.11
CA THR A 50 11.26 9.16 3.13
C THR A 50 12.25 8.47 4.06
N ALA A 51 13.10 9.27 4.75
CA ALA A 51 14.09 8.73 5.68
C ALA A 51 13.46 7.80 6.71
N SER A 52 13.98 6.59 6.85
CA SER A 52 13.37 5.52 7.62
C SER A 52 14.41 4.68 8.37
N ALA A 53 14.03 4.15 9.53
CA ALA A 53 14.83 3.19 10.29
C ALA A 53 14.81 1.78 9.67
N ALA A 54 13.83 1.49 8.78
CA ALA A 54 13.62 0.16 8.22
C ALA A 54 13.60 0.17 6.68
N TYR A 55 14.00 -0.96 6.08
CA TYR A 55 14.10 -1.17 4.63
C TYR A 55 12.79 -0.89 3.87
N HIS A 56 11.65 -1.06 4.51
CA HIS A 56 10.33 -0.91 3.90
C HIS A 56 9.81 0.54 3.89
N GLY A 57 10.46 1.46 4.62
CA GLY A 57 10.09 2.87 4.65
C GLY A 57 9.04 3.28 5.70
N TYR A 58 8.28 2.33 6.28
CA TYR A 58 7.18 2.65 7.22
C TYR A 58 7.65 3.09 8.62
N HIS A 59 8.91 2.95 8.97
CA HIS A 59 9.51 3.41 10.21
C HIS A 59 10.10 4.82 10.03
N VAL A 60 9.25 5.82 9.84
CA VAL A 60 9.63 7.18 9.44
C VAL A 60 10.51 7.86 10.48
N LEU A 61 11.67 8.37 10.02
CA LEU A 61 12.61 9.20 10.78
C LEU A 61 12.55 10.67 10.36
N ALA A 62 12.11 10.97 9.15
CA ALA A 62 11.87 12.32 8.66
C ALA A 62 11.01 12.26 7.38
N TYR A 63 10.11 13.22 7.22
CA TYR A 63 9.24 13.31 6.02
C TYR A 63 9.84 14.21 4.93
N ASP A 64 10.78 15.06 5.28
CA ASP A 64 11.29 16.15 4.43
C ASP A 64 12.36 15.74 3.43
N ARG A 65 12.88 14.51 3.51
CA ARG A 65 13.99 14.04 2.70
C ARG A 65 13.88 12.58 2.29
N VAL A 66 14.50 12.27 1.17
CA VAL A 66 14.59 10.90 0.64
C VAL A 66 15.60 10.08 1.45
N GLU A 67 15.28 8.83 1.73
CA GLU A 67 16.17 7.87 2.37
C GLU A 67 17.48 7.71 1.55
N PRO A 68 18.65 7.98 2.13
CA PRO A 68 19.93 7.89 1.42
C PRO A 68 20.19 6.51 0.82
N ARG A 69 19.76 5.43 1.50
CA ARG A 69 19.93 4.05 1.03
C ARG A 69 19.07 3.71 -0.18
N PHE A 70 18.02 4.49 -0.46
CA PHE A 70 17.25 4.42 -1.71
C PHE A 70 17.84 5.25 -2.84
N GLY A 71 18.97 5.97 -2.59
CA GLY A 71 19.66 6.80 -3.55
C GLY A 71 19.56 8.29 -3.28
N GLY A 72 18.82 8.69 -2.24
CA GLY A 72 18.70 10.07 -1.80
C GLY A 72 18.04 11.00 -2.83
N GLU A 73 18.18 12.32 -2.61
CA GLU A 73 17.57 13.39 -3.40
C GLU A 73 17.93 13.29 -4.89
N ARG A 74 19.20 13.03 -5.19
CA ARG A 74 19.68 12.90 -6.58
C ARG A 74 18.91 11.82 -7.37
N ALA A 75 18.68 10.65 -6.73
CA ALA A 75 17.98 9.54 -7.38
C ALA A 75 16.48 9.83 -7.53
N TRP A 76 15.88 10.57 -6.57
CA TRP A 76 14.51 11.05 -6.67
C TRP A 76 14.35 11.98 -7.88
N ASP A 77 15.17 13.00 -7.99
CA ASP A 77 15.11 13.98 -9.08
C ASP A 77 15.34 13.31 -10.45
N ALA A 78 16.23 12.33 -10.51
CA ALA A 78 16.47 11.57 -11.73
C ALA A 78 15.25 10.73 -12.13
N LEU A 79 14.61 10.06 -11.16
CA LEU A 79 13.38 9.30 -11.39
C LEU A 79 12.26 10.21 -11.88
N MET A 80 12.02 11.34 -11.20
CA MET A 80 10.94 12.27 -11.57
C MET A 80 11.10 12.81 -12.99
N ARG A 81 12.33 13.15 -13.40
CA ARG A 81 12.61 13.57 -14.79
C ARG A 81 12.39 12.45 -15.80
N ALA A 82 12.85 11.23 -15.50
CA ALA A 82 12.79 10.11 -16.42
C ALA A 82 11.39 9.48 -16.53
N ALA A 83 10.58 9.57 -15.48
CA ALA A 83 9.22 9.04 -15.45
C ALA A 83 8.23 9.89 -16.25
N ARG A 84 8.46 11.21 -16.36
CA ARG A 84 7.59 12.11 -17.11
C ARG A 84 7.85 12.04 -18.62
N PRO A 85 6.80 12.19 -19.45
CA PRO A 85 5.37 12.34 -19.12
C PRO A 85 4.60 11.02 -18.91
N ASP A 86 5.26 9.86 -19.02
CA ASP A 86 4.62 8.55 -19.19
C ASP A 86 3.94 8.02 -17.93
N PHE A 87 4.45 8.41 -16.73
CA PHE A 87 3.99 7.88 -15.46
C PHE A 87 3.47 8.97 -14.52
N ARG A 88 2.36 8.66 -13.85
CA ARG A 88 1.96 9.31 -12.60
C ARG A 88 2.70 8.65 -11.44
N ILE A 89 3.02 9.43 -10.41
CA ILE A 89 3.73 8.94 -9.23
C ILE A 89 2.81 9.09 -8.01
N LEU A 90 2.43 7.96 -7.41
CA LEU A 90 1.79 7.92 -6.11
C LEU A 90 2.83 7.53 -5.06
N LEU A 91 2.92 8.32 -4.00
CA LEU A 91 3.83 8.06 -2.90
C LEU A 91 3.07 7.45 -1.72
N ASP A 92 3.57 6.36 -1.17
CA ASP A 92 3.05 5.83 0.08
C ASP A 92 3.38 6.78 1.23
N TRP A 93 2.37 7.16 2.00
CA TRP A 93 2.47 8.16 3.06
C TRP A 93 1.98 7.61 4.39
N VAL A 94 2.81 7.73 5.42
CA VAL A 94 2.61 7.11 6.74
C VAL A 94 2.27 8.18 7.79
N PRO A 95 1.01 8.64 7.91
CA PRO A 95 0.67 9.72 8.82
C PRO A 95 0.35 9.26 10.25
N ASN A 96 0.02 7.96 10.44
CA ASN A 96 -0.48 7.47 11.71
C ASN A 96 0.58 7.41 12.81
N HIS A 97 1.84 7.15 12.48
CA HIS A 97 2.93 6.88 13.41
C HIS A 97 4.28 7.28 12.83
N ILE A 98 5.27 7.39 13.70
CA ILE A 98 6.68 7.59 13.31
C ILE A 98 7.54 6.58 14.07
N HIS A 99 8.82 6.47 13.72
CA HIS A 99 9.74 5.63 14.49
C HIS A 99 10.13 6.31 15.81
N ARG A 100 10.36 5.51 16.85
CA ARG A 100 10.74 6.02 18.18
C ARG A 100 12.02 6.88 18.19
N GLU A 101 12.92 6.69 17.24
CA GLU A 101 14.13 7.49 17.08
C GLU A 101 13.89 8.82 16.33
N HIS A 102 12.66 9.10 15.92
CA HIS A 102 12.35 10.40 15.31
C HIS A 102 12.63 11.53 16.31
N PRO A 103 13.29 12.63 15.89
CA PRO A 103 13.69 13.72 16.80
C PRO A 103 12.55 14.29 17.65
N PHE A 104 11.34 14.40 17.10
CA PHE A 104 10.18 14.92 17.84
C PHE A 104 9.78 13.99 18.98
N PHE A 105 9.77 12.69 18.75
CA PHE A 105 9.44 11.73 19.79
C PHE A 105 10.54 11.67 20.86
N GLN A 106 11.81 11.72 20.47
CA GLN A 106 12.92 11.74 21.41
C GLN A 106 12.84 12.97 22.34
N GLN A 107 12.49 14.13 21.82
CA GLN A 107 12.27 15.34 22.64
C GLN A 107 11.02 15.18 23.54
N ALA A 108 9.94 14.60 23.01
CA ALA A 108 8.70 14.39 23.76
C ALA A 108 8.88 13.45 24.98
N ILE A 109 9.77 12.46 24.90
CA ILE A 109 10.03 11.54 26.03
C ILE A 109 11.11 12.06 26.98
N ALA A 110 12.07 12.88 26.48
CA ALA A 110 13.15 13.42 27.29
C ALA A 110 12.67 14.56 28.21
N ASP A 111 11.68 15.33 27.80
CA ASP A 111 11.16 16.49 28.55
C ASP A 111 9.62 16.49 28.53
N PRO A 112 8.95 16.33 29.69
CA PRO A 112 7.49 16.44 29.79
C PRO A 112 6.93 17.80 29.35
N HIS A 113 7.75 18.86 29.32
CA HIS A 113 7.38 20.20 28.89
C HIS A 113 7.76 20.47 27.42
N SER A 114 8.28 19.50 26.71
CA SER A 114 8.60 19.62 25.30
C SER A 114 7.38 20.07 24.48
N PRO A 115 7.52 20.98 23.50
CA PRO A 115 6.44 21.36 22.60
C PRO A 115 5.90 20.17 21.79
N TYR A 116 6.67 19.08 21.70
CA TYR A 116 6.26 17.85 21.03
C TYR A 116 5.54 16.85 21.94
N ARG A 117 5.39 17.14 23.24
CA ARG A 117 4.74 16.19 24.17
C ARG A 117 3.32 15.86 23.73
N GLU A 118 2.54 16.85 23.36
CA GLU A 118 1.14 16.69 22.93
C GLU A 118 0.99 16.19 21.48
N TRP A 119 2.10 16.06 20.76
CA TRP A 119 2.12 15.46 19.41
C TRP A 119 1.89 13.95 19.44
N PHE A 120 1.94 13.33 20.62
CA PHE A 120 1.79 11.90 20.81
C PHE A 120 0.72 11.62 21.87
N HIS A 121 0.12 10.44 21.76
CA HIS A 121 -0.79 9.95 22.80
C HIS A 121 -0.03 9.17 23.85
N PHE A 122 -0.25 9.50 25.13
CA PHE A 122 0.30 8.77 26.26
C PHE A 122 -0.81 8.18 27.12
N GLY A 123 -0.64 6.94 27.59
CA GLY A 123 -1.49 6.30 28.56
C GLY A 123 -1.36 6.94 29.94
N ARG A 124 -2.25 6.54 30.86
CA ARG A 124 -2.18 6.98 32.26
C ARG A 124 -0.91 6.53 33.00
N ASP A 125 -0.28 5.47 32.50
CA ASP A 125 0.99 4.93 32.96
C ASP A 125 2.22 5.66 32.38
N GLY A 126 2.00 6.71 31.62
CA GLY A 126 3.04 7.49 30.93
C GLY A 126 3.64 6.84 29.69
N ARG A 127 3.19 5.63 29.32
CA ARG A 127 3.66 4.97 28.10
C ARG A 127 2.99 5.55 26.86
N PRO A 128 3.72 5.69 25.73
CA PRO A 128 3.11 6.11 24.48
C PRO A 128 2.15 5.07 23.96
N LEU A 129 1.07 5.51 23.32
CA LEU A 129 0.27 4.64 22.46
C LEU A 129 1.05 4.41 21.16
N CYS A 130 1.15 3.16 20.74
CA CYS A 130 1.90 2.77 19.56
C CYS A 130 0.97 2.17 18.49
N PHE A 131 1.49 2.06 17.27
CA PHE A 131 0.82 1.38 16.17
C PHE A 131 0.74 -0.12 16.45
N LEU A 132 -0.48 -0.64 16.58
CA LEU A 132 -0.74 -2.03 16.94
C LEU A 132 0.11 -2.46 18.16
N HIS A 133 0.95 -3.48 17.98
CA HIS A 133 1.84 -4.04 19.01
C HIS A 133 3.33 -3.64 18.84
N PHE A 134 3.59 -2.63 17.98
CA PHE A 134 4.96 -2.21 17.67
C PHE A 134 5.39 -1.04 18.57
N ASP A 135 6.06 -1.34 19.66
CA ASP A 135 6.52 -0.35 20.65
C ASP A 135 7.49 0.69 20.06
N GLU A 136 8.13 0.35 18.93
CA GLU A 136 9.00 1.26 18.19
C GLU A 136 8.23 2.29 17.32
N LEU A 137 6.89 2.18 17.21
CA LEU A 137 6.08 3.02 16.35
C LEU A 137 5.07 3.86 17.15
N PRO A 138 5.50 4.89 17.90
CA PRO A 138 4.61 5.78 18.62
C PRO A 138 3.62 6.47 17.68
N LYS A 139 2.35 6.46 18.07
CA LYS A 139 1.24 7.03 17.33
C LYS A 139 1.23 8.55 17.46
N LEU A 140 1.13 9.26 16.31
CA LEU A 140 0.93 10.70 16.27
C LEU A 140 -0.50 11.07 16.70
N ASN A 141 -0.61 12.20 17.40
CA ASN A 141 -1.87 12.83 17.76
C ASN A 141 -2.34 13.73 16.61
N LEU A 142 -3.04 13.14 15.64
CA LEU A 142 -3.49 13.83 14.43
C LEU A 142 -4.64 14.82 14.68
N ASP A 143 -5.23 14.81 15.89
CA ASP A 143 -6.20 15.81 16.31
C ASP A 143 -5.49 17.12 16.77
N HIS A 144 -4.17 17.06 17.05
CA HIS A 144 -3.37 18.24 17.38
C HIS A 144 -3.11 19.09 16.13
N PRO A 145 -3.41 20.41 16.16
CA PRO A 145 -3.34 21.28 14.98
C PRO A 145 -1.93 21.39 14.38
N ASP A 146 -0.89 21.42 15.20
CA ASP A 146 0.49 21.53 14.72
C ASP A 146 0.95 20.22 14.04
N VAL A 147 0.54 19.06 14.53
CA VAL A 147 0.81 17.77 13.86
C VAL A 147 0.16 17.73 12.48
N ARG A 148 -1.11 18.15 12.41
CA ARG A 148 -1.83 18.25 11.14
C ARG A 148 -1.15 19.21 10.18
N SER A 149 -0.80 20.40 10.64
CA SER A 149 -0.12 21.43 9.85
C SER A 149 1.24 20.96 9.35
N TYR A 150 2.01 20.26 10.19
CA TYR A 150 3.30 19.70 9.83
C TYR A 150 3.14 18.66 8.71
N LEU A 151 2.31 17.64 8.91
CA LEU A 151 2.10 16.59 7.91
C LEU A 151 1.54 17.12 6.60
N LEU A 152 0.61 18.09 6.68
CA LEU A 152 0.07 18.77 5.51
C LEU A 152 1.16 19.55 4.76
N GLY A 153 2.02 20.25 5.47
CA GLY A 153 3.17 20.96 4.89
C GLY A 153 4.11 20.03 4.14
N GLU A 154 4.40 18.87 4.73
CA GLU A 154 5.25 17.87 4.08
C GLU A 154 4.58 17.25 2.84
N CYS A 155 3.29 16.93 2.89
CA CYS A 155 2.57 16.47 1.69
C CYS A 155 2.59 17.53 0.57
N LYS A 156 2.35 18.82 0.88
CA LYS A 156 2.42 19.90 -0.10
C LYS A 156 3.82 20.01 -0.72
N ARG A 157 4.87 19.90 0.08
CA ARG A 157 6.26 19.85 -0.39
C ARG A 157 6.49 18.72 -1.42
N TRP A 158 5.99 17.51 -1.14
CA TRP A 158 6.12 16.39 -2.07
C TRP A 158 5.28 16.58 -3.35
N LEU A 159 4.10 17.19 -3.25
CA LEU A 159 3.32 17.58 -4.42
C LEU A 159 4.09 18.58 -5.29
N ASP A 160 4.75 19.59 -4.67
CA ASP A 160 5.53 20.59 -5.40
C ASP A 160 6.78 19.97 -6.04
N ARG A 161 7.27 18.86 -5.51
CA ARG A 161 8.34 18.02 -6.11
C ARG A 161 7.83 17.06 -7.20
N GLY A 162 6.57 17.16 -7.58
CA GLY A 162 6.00 16.44 -8.73
C GLY A 162 5.25 15.14 -8.41
N VAL A 163 5.01 14.79 -7.14
CA VAL A 163 4.12 13.69 -6.77
C VAL A 163 2.69 14.00 -7.25
N ASP A 164 1.98 13.02 -7.82
CA ASP A 164 0.62 13.20 -8.33
C ASP A 164 -0.44 12.83 -7.28
N GLY A 165 -0.06 12.11 -6.24
CA GLY A 165 -0.98 11.68 -5.19
C GLY A 165 -0.32 10.80 -4.16
N PHE A 166 -1.11 10.35 -3.21
CA PHE A 166 -0.63 9.55 -2.09
C PHE A 166 -1.49 8.31 -1.87
N ARG A 167 -0.86 7.21 -1.49
CA ARG A 167 -1.51 6.12 -0.78
C ARG A 167 -1.32 6.39 0.71
N MET A 168 -2.43 6.63 1.40
CA MET A 168 -2.44 6.90 2.84
C MET A 168 -2.45 5.59 3.61
N ASP A 169 -1.39 5.36 4.36
CA ASP A 169 -1.19 4.18 5.20
C ASP A 169 -2.13 4.20 6.41
N HIS A 170 -2.69 3.03 6.74
CA HIS A 170 -3.48 2.77 7.95
C HIS A 170 -4.53 3.86 8.25
N VAL A 171 -5.40 4.17 7.29
CA VAL A 171 -6.39 5.27 7.43
C VAL A 171 -7.40 5.08 8.55
N VAL A 172 -7.53 3.88 9.11
CA VAL A 172 -8.41 3.57 10.24
C VAL A 172 -7.87 4.08 11.58
N GLY A 173 -6.61 4.48 11.63
CA GLY A 173 -5.98 5.07 12.82
C GLY A 173 -6.40 6.51 13.12
N PRO A 174 -6.37 7.43 12.15
CA PRO A 174 -6.84 8.82 12.28
C PRO A 174 -8.37 8.91 12.27
N SER A 175 -8.90 10.06 12.74
CA SER A 175 -10.34 10.33 12.70
C SER A 175 -10.83 10.66 11.28
N MET A 176 -12.12 10.44 11.00
CA MET A 176 -12.72 10.83 9.73
C MET A 176 -12.68 12.35 9.52
N ASP A 177 -12.79 13.14 10.59
CA ASP A 177 -12.70 14.61 10.52
C ASP A 177 -11.29 15.08 10.17
N PHE A 178 -10.27 14.38 10.70
CA PHE A 178 -8.90 14.60 10.23
C PHE A 178 -8.81 14.40 8.72
N TRP A 179 -9.29 13.29 8.20
CA TRP A 179 -9.19 12.97 6.77
C TRP A 179 -9.97 13.95 5.89
N ARG A 180 -11.20 14.34 6.27
CA ARG A 180 -11.99 15.32 5.52
C ARG A 180 -11.26 16.66 5.40
N THR A 181 -10.74 17.16 6.53
CA THR A 181 -9.99 18.42 6.55
C THR A 181 -8.69 18.31 5.77
N PHE A 182 -7.91 17.23 6.00
CA PHE A 182 -6.63 17.02 5.35
C PHE A 182 -6.77 16.90 3.83
N ARG A 183 -7.80 16.18 3.37
CA ARG A 183 -8.14 16.09 1.94
C ARG A 183 -8.52 17.45 1.37
N ALA A 184 -9.38 18.21 2.04
CA ALA A 184 -9.80 19.52 1.57
C ALA A 184 -8.60 20.47 1.39
N ASP A 185 -7.67 20.50 2.34
CA ASP A 185 -6.46 21.32 2.29
C ASP A 185 -5.50 20.90 1.17
N LEU A 186 -5.34 19.59 0.93
CA LEU A 186 -4.52 19.09 -0.18
C LEU A 186 -5.16 19.38 -1.54
N LYS A 187 -6.48 19.23 -1.66
CA LYS A 187 -7.22 19.58 -2.88
C LYS A 187 -7.21 21.08 -3.17
N ALA A 188 -7.21 21.92 -2.14
CA ALA A 188 -7.05 23.37 -2.28
C ALA A 188 -5.65 23.73 -2.81
N HIS A 189 -4.60 23.02 -2.37
CA HIS A 189 -3.23 23.22 -2.86
C HIS A 189 -3.05 22.69 -4.29
N ARG A 190 -3.57 21.49 -4.56
CA ARG A 190 -3.51 20.86 -5.88
C ARG A 190 -4.82 20.10 -6.18
N PRO A 191 -5.75 20.67 -6.94
CA PRO A 191 -7.07 20.07 -7.21
C PRO A 191 -7.01 18.66 -7.80
N GLY A 192 -5.98 18.37 -8.62
CA GLY A 192 -5.78 17.06 -9.26
C GLY A 192 -5.03 16.04 -8.38
N VAL A 193 -4.74 16.28 -7.10
CA VAL A 193 -4.10 15.28 -6.23
C VAL A 193 -5.01 14.07 -6.06
N PHE A 194 -4.46 12.87 -6.19
CA PHE A 194 -5.19 11.62 -5.94
C PHE A 194 -4.84 11.07 -4.55
N LEU A 195 -5.85 10.82 -3.73
CA LEU A 195 -5.69 10.28 -2.39
C LEU A 195 -6.33 8.89 -2.31
N MET A 196 -5.50 7.87 -2.14
CA MET A 196 -5.91 6.47 -2.02
C MET A 196 -5.77 6.02 -0.57
N GLY A 197 -6.85 5.55 0.04
CA GLY A 197 -6.86 5.09 1.43
C GLY A 197 -6.61 3.58 1.56
N GLU A 198 -5.79 3.18 2.54
CA GLU A 198 -5.73 1.80 2.99
C GLU A 198 -6.70 1.59 4.16
N ALA A 199 -7.92 1.21 3.86
CA ALA A 199 -8.97 0.97 4.84
C ALA A 199 -9.11 -0.54 5.14
N THR A 200 -8.36 -1.03 6.13
CA THR A 200 -8.41 -2.42 6.55
C THR A 200 -8.25 -2.56 8.07
N LEU A 201 -8.89 -3.58 8.65
CA LEU A 201 -8.67 -4.01 10.03
C LEU A 201 -7.80 -5.28 10.10
N MET A 202 -7.10 -5.62 9.04
CA MET A 202 -6.18 -6.76 9.01
C MET A 202 -5.11 -6.61 10.12
N GLY A 203 -4.89 -7.66 10.90
CA GLY A 203 -3.94 -7.65 12.02
C GLY A 203 -4.42 -6.90 13.27
N VAL A 204 -5.58 -6.24 13.25
CA VAL A 204 -6.14 -5.53 14.41
C VAL A 204 -6.72 -6.53 15.41
N ARG A 205 -6.34 -6.38 16.69
CA ARG A 205 -6.87 -7.14 17.81
C ARG A 205 -7.62 -6.21 18.77
N ARG A 206 -8.30 -6.80 19.79
CA ARG A 206 -9.09 -6.04 20.76
C ARG A 206 -8.27 -4.96 21.48
N GLU A 207 -7.06 -5.28 21.89
CA GLU A 207 -6.14 -4.35 22.55
C GLU A 207 -5.75 -3.16 21.68
N HIS A 208 -5.79 -3.32 20.35
CA HIS A 208 -5.46 -2.26 19.40
C HIS A 208 -6.58 -1.25 19.16
N LEU A 209 -7.82 -1.54 19.60
CA LEU A 209 -8.97 -0.67 19.36
C LEU A 209 -8.79 0.74 19.94
N VAL A 210 -7.98 0.88 20.99
CA VAL A 210 -7.67 2.19 21.60
C VAL A 210 -6.95 3.12 20.62
N THR A 211 -6.17 2.58 19.70
CA THR A 211 -5.39 3.34 18.71
C THR A 211 -6.18 3.71 17.47
N LEU A 212 -7.38 3.15 17.28
CA LEU A 212 -8.22 3.41 16.11
C LEU A 212 -9.21 4.55 16.37
N ARG A 213 -9.48 5.31 15.33
CA ARG A 213 -10.50 6.38 15.30
C ARG A 213 -11.62 6.11 14.28
N LEU A 214 -11.67 4.89 13.72
CA LEU A 214 -12.75 4.43 12.88
C LEU A 214 -14.09 4.56 13.60
N PRO A 215 -15.13 5.14 12.99
CA PRO A 215 -16.50 5.07 13.48
C PRO A 215 -16.92 3.60 13.70
N ASP A 216 -17.77 3.38 14.68
CA ASP A 216 -18.31 2.03 14.99
C ASP A 216 -17.26 0.90 15.15
N LYS A 217 -16.00 1.24 15.44
CA LYS A 217 -14.90 0.26 15.55
C LYS A 217 -15.20 -0.93 16.47
N ARG A 218 -16.00 -0.72 17.52
CA ARG A 218 -16.39 -1.80 18.44
C ARG A 218 -17.36 -2.76 17.78
N ARG A 219 -18.31 -2.25 17.01
CA ARG A 219 -19.25 -3.06 16.24
C ARG A 219 -18.51 -3.88 15.20
N TYR A 220 -17.66 -3.26 14.37
CA TYR A 220 -16.86 -3.97 13.37
C TYR A 220 -15.99 -5.07 13.99
N PHE A 221 -15.34 -4.78 15.11
CA PHE A 221 -14.54 -5.77 15.80
C PHE A 221 -15.40 -6.94 16.30
N PHE A 222 -16.57 -6.66 16.89
CA PHE A 222 -17.49 -7.68 17.37
C PHE A 222 -18.04 -8.54 16.21
N GLU A 223 -18.46 -7.91 15.12
CA GLU A 223 -18.93 -8.60 13.92
C GLU A 223 -17.85 -9.54 13.34
N ALA A 224 -16.59 -9.05 13.28
CA ALA A 224 -15.46 -9.88 12.85
C ALA A 224 -15.21 -11.08 13.77
N GLN A 225 -15.41 -10.92 15.09
CA GLN A 225 -15.31 -12.04 16.04
C GLN A 225 -16.42 -13.10 15.84
N LEU A 226 -17.57 -12.69 15.33
CA LEU A 226 -18.65 -13.60 14.93
C LEU A 226 -18.39 -14.28 13.57
N GLY A 227 -17.25 -13.98 12.94
CA GLY A 227 -16.88 -14.55 11.64
C GLY A 227 -17.49 -13.82 10.43
N HIS A 228 -18.09 -12.65 10.64
CA HIS A 228 -18.60 -11.84 9.55
C HIS A 228 -17.46 -11.14 8.83
N ASP A 229 -17.50 -11.10 7.49
CA ASP A 229 -16.57 -10.29 6.70
C ASP A 229 -17.02 -8.83 6.72
N ILE A 230 -16.25 -8.00 7.42
CA ILE A 230 -16.51 -6.57 7.59
C ILE A 230 -15.70 -5.71 6.62
N THR A 231 -14.93 -6.32 5.74
CA THR A 231 -13.98 -5.62 4.86
C THR A 231 -14.69 -4.56 4.03
N ASP A 232 -15.76 -4.94 3.34
CA ASP A 232 -16.52 -4.02 2.48
C ASP A 232 -17.15 -2.88 3.27
N ALA A 233 -17.66 -3.15 4.48
CA ALA A 233 -18.27 -2.13 5.33
C ALA A 233 -17.26 -1.08 5.79
N VAL A 234 -16.05 -1.51 6.18
CA VAL A 234 -14.96 -0.58 6.55
C VAL A 234 -14.52 0.22 5.32
N GLN A 235 -14.34 -0.43 4.17
CA GLN A 235 -13.94 0.26 2.94
C GLN A 235 -14.98 1.29 2.48
N ALA A 236 -16.27 0.98 2.57
CA ALA A 236 -17.34 1.89 2.19
C ALA A 236 -17.35 3.19 3.03
N GLU A 237 -17.04 3.12 4.33
CA GLU A 237 -16.87 4.30 5.18
C GLU A 237 -15.82 5.27 4.61
N TYR A 238 -14.65 4.74 4.22
CA TYR A 238 -13.53 5.55 3.74
C TYR A 238 -13.66 5.95 2.26
N ALA A 239 -14.42 5.22 1.46
CA ALA A 239 -14.74 5.61 0.08
C ALA A 239 -15.50 6.95 0.00
N THR A 240 -16.16 7.38 1.09
CA THR A 240 -16.82 8.69 1.19
C THR A 240 -15.82 9.85 1.35
N VAL A 241 -14.57 9.57 1.68
CA VAL A 241 -13.56 10.60 2.02
C VAL A 241 -12.37 10.57 1.07
N PHE A 242 -11.95 9.40 0.60
CA PHE A 242 -10.82 9.28 -0.31
C PHE A 242 -11.27 9.28 -1.78
N ASP A 243 -10.36 9.64 -2.67
CA ASP A 243 -10.60 9.55 -4.12
C ASP A 243 -10.60 8.09 -4.58
N GLY A 244 -9.97 7.20 -3.81
CA GLY A 244 -10.03 5.76 -4.00
C GLY A 244 -9.69 5.03 -2.70
N VAL A 245 -10.15 3.79 -2.58
CA VAL A 245 -9.83 2.91 -1.44
C VAL A 245 -9.38 1.56 -1.98
N LEU A 246 -8.20 1.07 -1.52
CA LEU A 246 -7.66 -0.23 -1.93
C LEU A 246 -8.67 -1.35 -1.66
N ASP A 247 -8.97 -2.14 -2.69
CA ASP A 247 -10.05 -3.12 -2.67
C ASP A 247 -9.62 -4.46 -2.07
N PHE A 248 -9.55 -4.53 -0.74
CA PHE A 248 -9.30 -5.77 -0.01
C PHE A 248 -10.43 -6.79 -0.16
N GLY A 249 -11.68 -6.33 -0.29
CA GLY A 249 -12.86 -7.19 -0.50
C GLY A 249 -12.73 -7.98 -1.80
N PHE A 250 -12.39 -7.31 -2.90
CA PHE A 250 -12.10 -7.93 -4.18
C PHE A 250 -11.02 -9.01 -4.07
N ARG A 251 -9.87 -8.65 -3.46
CA ARG A 251 -8.78 -9.60 -3.25
C ARG A 251 -9.22 -10.81 -2.45
N ASN A 252 -9.91 -10.62 -1.33
CA ASN A 252 -10.38 -11.70 -0.47
C ASN A 252 -11.34 -12.63 -1.22
N LEU A 253 -12.25 -12.07 -2.00
CA LEU A 253 -13.19 -12.82 -2.84
C LEU A 253 -12.45 -13.71 -3.86
N LEU A 254 -11.47 -13.14 -4.59
CA LEU A 254 -10.70 -13.93 -5.56
C LEU A 254 -9.81 -14.98 -4.89
N CYS A 255 -9.25 -14.71 -3.71
CA CYS A 255 -8.54 -15.74 -2.96
C CYS A 255 -9.43 -16.91 -2.59
N GLN A 256 -10.67 -16.66 -2.16
CA GLN A 256 -11.63 -17.71 -1.78
C GLN A 256 -12.19 -18.46 -2.99
N ARG A 257 -12.62 -17.73 -4.03
CA ARG A 257 -13.37 -18.27 -5.15
C ARG A 257 -12.49 -18.82 -6.28
N VAL A 258 -11.25 -18.34 -6.38
CA VAL A 258 -10.32 -18.70 -7.46
C VAL A 258 -9.08 -19.39 -6.91
N ALA A 259 -8.26 -18.73 -6.10
CA ALA A 259 -6.96 -19.24 -5.67
C ALA A 259 -7.07 -20.55 -4.89
N ARG A 260 -7.93 -20.60 -3.86
CA ARG A 260 -8.07 -21.73 -2.92
C ARG A 260 -9.08 -22.77 -3.35
N ARG A 261 -9.82 -22.53 -4.44
CA ARG A 261 -10.84 -23.46 -4.92
C ARG A 261 -10.20 -24.77 -5.41
N ALA A 262 -10.72 -25.89 -4.92
CA ALA A 262 -10.21 -27.21 -5.29
C ALA A 262 -10.67 -27.64 -6.70
N GLY A 263 -11.91 -27.34 -7.10
CA GLY A 263 -12.51 -27.67 -8.40
C GLY A 263 -12.37 -26.54 -9.43
N PRO A 264 -12.97 -26.68 -10.61
CA PRO A 264 -12.96 -25.64 -11.64
C PRO A 264 -13.62 -24.35 -11.15
N VAL A 265 -13.11 -23.23 -11.61
CA VAL A 265 -13.72 -21.91 -11.36
C VAL A 265 -14.92 -21.76 -12.29
N ASN A 266 -16.04 -21.30 -11.74
CA ASN A 266 -17.18 -20.86 -12.53
C ASN A 266 -17.12 -19.32 -12.64
N PRO A 267 -16.76 -18.76 -13.81
CA PRO A 267 -16.64 -17.31 -13.96
C PRO A 267 -17.94 -16.56 -13.66
N GLY A 268 -19.10 -17.14 -13.98
CA GLY A 268 -20.41 -16.54 -13.70
C GLY A 268 -20.71 -16.42 -12.20
N GLU A 269 -20.35 -17.42 -11.39
CA GLU A 269 -20.49 -17.36 -9.93
C GLU A 269 -19.55 -16.32 -9.32
N VAL A 270 -18.32 -16.19 -9.86
CA VAL A 270 -17.36 -15.18 -9.39
C VAL A 270 -17.84 -13.80 -9.76
N GLN A 271 -18.32 -13.60 -11.01
CA GLN A 271 -18.84 -12.30 -11.45
C GLN A 271 -20.07 -11.89 -10.61
N ALA A 272 -21.02 -12.78 -10.36
CA ALA A 272 -22.16 -12.47 -9.49
C ALA A 272 -21.75 -12.07 -8.07
N ALA A 273 -20.68 -12.69 -7.54
CA ALA A 273 -20.14 -12.31 -6.24
C ALA A 273 -19.42 -10.95 -6.28
N LEU A 274 -18.74 -10.61 -7.38
CA LEU A 274 -18.14 -9.29 -7.60
C LEU A 274 -19.23 -8.21 -7.76
N ASP A 275 -20.29 -8.49 -8.48
CA ASP A 275 -21.42 -7.56 -8.63
C ASP A 275 -22.07 -7.27 -7.26
N ALA A 276 -22.25 -8.30 -6.43
CA ALA A 276 -22.75 -8.15 -5.06
C ALA A 276 -21.77 -7.40 -4.13
N HIS A 277 -20.47 -7.52 -4.35
CA HIS A 277 -19.45 -6.76 -3.66
C HIS A 277 -19.55 -5.29 -4.04
N TYR A 278 -19.52 -4.95 -5.33
CA TYR A 278 -19.55 -3.56 -5.79
C TYR A 278 -20.87 -2.86 -5.48
N ALA A 279 -21.98 -3.58 -5.40
CA ALA A 279 -23.29 -3.04 -4.99
C ALA A 279 -23.33 -2.47 -3.55
N ARG A 280 -22.29 -2.67 -2.74
CA ARG A 280 -22.16 -2.14 -1.37
C ARG A 280 -21.55 -0.75 -1.32
N PHE A 281 -21.05 -0.26 -2.44
CA PHE A 281 -20.38 1.04 -2.55
C PHE A 281 -21.24 2.00 -3.37
N GLU A 282 -20.99 3.31 -3.19
CA GLU A 282 -21.58 4.32 -4.05
C GLU A 282 -21.18 4.04 -5.52
N TRP A 283 -22.06 4.35 -6.45
CA TRP A 283 -21.91 4.00 -7.86
C TRP A 283 -20.62 4.59 -8.51
N ASP A 284 -20.09 5.69 -7.99
CA ASP A 284 -18.88 6.37 -8.47
C ASP A 284 -17.64 6.09 -7.59
N ALA A 285 -17.74 5.19 -6.62
CA ALA A 285 -16.62 4.81 -5.77
C ALA A 285 -15.48 4.22 -6.60
N CYS A 286 -14.28 4.76 -6.44
CA CYS A 286 -13.07 4.20 -7.03
C CYS A 286 -12.46 3.19 -6.06
N LEU A 287 -12.38 1.93 -6.50
CA LEU A 287 -11.87 0.81 -5.72
C LEU A 287 -10.69 0.16 -6.46
N PRO A 288 -9.46 0.73 -6.38
CA PRO A 288 -8.30 0.14 -7.02
C PRO A 288 -8.12 -1.30 -6.58
N SER A 289 -8.36 -2.23 -7.53
CA SER A 289 -8.36 -3.67 -7.28
C SER A 289 -6.94 -4.24 -7.33
N PHE A 290 -6.64 -5.25 -6.53
CA PHE A 290 -5.35 -5.93 -6.54
C PHE A 290 -5.49 -7.42 -6.21
N LEU A 291 -4.56 -8.23 -6.69
CA LEU A 291 -4.46 -9.65 -6.36
C LEU A 291 -3.60 -9.89 -5.13
N ASP A 292 -2.51 -9.14 -5.03
CA ASP A 292 -1.57 -9.14 -3.91
C ASP A 292 -0.92 -7.76 -3.75
N ASN A 293 -0.30 -7.54 -2.59
CA ASN A 293 0.49 -6.36 -2.28
C ASN A 293 1.64 -6.74 -1.32
N HIS A 294 2.31 -5.74 -0.77
CA HIS A 294 3.46 -5.90 0.11
C HIS A 294 3.12 -6.42 1.53
N ASP A 295 1.84 -6.46 1.93
CA ASP A 295 1.37 -6.84 3.28
C ASP A 295 0.63 -8.19 3.32
N VAL A 296 0.34 -8.74 2.16
CA VAL A 296 -0.41 -10.00 2.04
C VAL A 296 0.37 -11.04 1.26
N ASN A 297 -0.06 -12.29 1.40
CA ASN A 297 0.50 -13.37 0.59
C ASN A 297 0.37 -13.07 -0.91
N ARG A 298 1.43 -13.38 -1.67
CA ARG A 298 1.36 -13.39 -3.13
C ARG A 298 0.20 -14.25 -3.59
N PHE A 299 -0.52 -13.83 -4.62
CA PHE A 299 -1.68 -14.58 -5.11
C PHE A 299 -1.30 -15.99 -5.57
N LEU A 300 -0.15 -16.15 -6.21
CA LEU A 300 0.34 -17.45 -6.63
C LEU A 300 0.68 -18.39 -5.45
N HIS A 301 1.08 -17.83 -4.29
CA HIS A 301 1.21 -18.60 -3.05
C HIS A 301 -0.16 -19.10 -2.56
N GLU A 302 -1.18 -18.24 -2.54
CA GLU A 302 -2.56 -18.60 -2.20
C GLU A 302 -3.12 -19.67 -3.15
N ALA A 303 -2.75 -19.59 -4.41
CA ALA A 303 -3.09 -20.56 -5.45
C ALA A 303 -2.22 -21.83 -5.42
N LYS A 304 -1.30 -21.98 -4.45
CA LYS A 304 -0.39 -23.15 -4.33
C LYS A 304 0.42 -23.42 -5.60
N GLY A 305 0.93 -22.35 -6.22
CA GLY A 305 1.73 -22.41 -7.43
C GLY A 305 0.95 -22.65 -8.73
N ARG A 306 -0.37 -22.66 -8.71
CA ARG A 306 -1.20 -22.86 -9.90
C ARG A 306 -1.28 -21.59 -10.74
N VAL A 307 -0.48 -21.55 -11.80
CA VAL A 307 -0.40 -20.39 -12.73
C VAL A 307 -1.75 -20.16 -13.45
N ASP A 308 -2.47 -21.22 -13.79
CA ASP A 308 -3.83 -21.11 -14.35
C ASP A 308 -4.75 -20.26 -13.48
N ARG A 309 -4.70 -20.43 -12.16
CA ARG A 309 -5.50 -19.67 -11.21
C ARG A 309 -5.09 -18.20 -11.12
N LEU A 310 -3.77 -17.92 -11.21
CA LEU A 310 -3.29 -16.54 -11.28
C LEU A 310 -3.83 -15.85 -12.54
N LEU A 311 -3.77 -16.52 -13.69
CA LEU A 311 -4.24 -15.97 -14.97
C LEU A 311 -5.75 -15.82 -15.03
N GLU A 312 -6.51 -16.76 -14.44
CA GLU A 312 -7.97 -16.62 -14.27
C GLU A 312 -8.34 -15.41 -13.40
N ALA A 313 -7.66 -15.26 -12.25
CA ALA A 313 -7.89 -14.13 -11.36
C ALA A 313 -7.50 -12.79 -12.01
N ALA A 314 -6.36 -12.74 -12.72
CA ALA A 314 -5.96 -11.57 -13.47
C ALA A 314 -7.00 -11.21 -14.56
N ALA A 315 -7.49 -12.20 -15.31
CA ALA A 315 -8.53 -11.93 -16.32
C ALA A 315 -9.80 -11.34 -15.67
N LEU A 316 -10.25 -11.87 -14.53
CA LEU A 316 -11.40 -11.34 -13.79
C LEU A 316 -11.13 -9.91 -13.26
N GLN A 317 -9.91 -9.60 -12.80
CA GLN A 317 -9.52 -8.28 -12.35
C GLN A 317 -9.62 -7.25 -13.49
N PHE A 318 -9.07 -7.58 -14.66
CA PHE A 318 -9.06 -6.70 -15.83
C PHE A 318 -10.40 -6.66 -16.60
N LEU A 319 -11.39 -7.46 -16.22
CA LEU A 319 -12.77 -7.32 -16.67
C LEU A 319 -13.57 -6.27 -15.88
N GLN A 320 -13.10 -5.87 -14.71
CA GLN A 320 -13.77 -4.85 -13.92
C GLN A 320 -13.40 -3.44 -14.38
N PRO A 321 -14.30 -2.44 -14.24
CA PRO A 321 -14.01 -1.04 -14.58
C PRO A 321 -13.05 -0.36 -13.59
N GLN A 322 -12.84 -0.95 -12.43
CA GLN A 322 -11.98 -0.42 -11.36
C GLN A 322 -10.50 -0.45 -11.77
N PRO A 323 -9.69 0.55 -11.38
CA PRO A 323 -8.27 0.58 -11.73
C PRO A 323 -7.52 -0.64 -11.19
N PRO A 324 -6.88 -1.44 -12.06
CA PRO A 324 -6.11 -2.59 -11.60
C PRO A 324 -4.74 -2.16 -11.08
N VAL A 325 -4.37 -2.59 -9.87
CA VAL A 325 -3.05 -2.44 -9.28
C VAL A 325 -2.30 -3.77 -9.40
N ILE A 326 -1.09 -3.72 -9.94
CA ILE A 326 -0.21 -4.87 -10.09
C ILE A 326 0.96 -4.68 -9.13
N TYR A 327 1.10 -5.58 -8.16
CA TYR A 327 2.28 -5.60 -7.31
C TYR A 327 3.45 -6.19 -8.09
N TYR A 328 4.64 -5.58 -7.98
CA TYR A 328 5.81 -5.99 -8.78
C TYR A 328 6.06 -7.49 -8.69
N GLY A 329 6.30 -8.13 -9.82
CA GLY A 329 6.60 -9.56 -9.93
C GLY A 329 5.35 -10.46 -10.02
N THR A 330 4.13 -9.97 -9.74
CA THR A 330 2.89 -10.73 -9.96
C THR A 330 2.74 -11.04 -11.45
N GLU A 331 3.13 -10.10 -12.31
CA GLU A 331 3.18 -10.25 -13.76
C GLU A 331 4.23 -11.28 -14.28
N LEU A 332 5.08 -11.75 -13.37
CA LEU A 332 6.05 -12.83 -13.64
C LEU A 332 5.73 -14.13 -12.90
N GLY A 333 4.63 -14.14 -12.13
CA GLY A 333 4.27 -15.28 -11.29
C GLY A 333 5.17 -15.43 -10.06
N LEU A 334 5.68 -14.33 -9.48
CA LEU A 334 6.41 -14.42 -8.22
C LEU A 334 5.53 -14.98 -7.12
N SER A 335 6.14 -15.88 -6.33
CA SER A 335 5.51 -16.53 -5.19
C SER A 335 6.49 -16.57 -4.02
N HIS A 336 6.08 -17.17 -2.91
CA HIS A 336 6.93 -17.39 -1.73
C HIS A 336 6.56 -18.70 -1.03
N ALA A 337 7.51 -19.24 -0.24
CA ALA A 337 7.33 -20.52 0.41
C ALA A 337 6.52 -20.43 1.73
N HIS A 338 6.72 -19.36 2.50
CA HIS A 338 6.15 -19.24 3.85
C HIS A 338 5.13 -18.08 3.88
N PRO A 339 3.99 -18.24 4.58
CA PRO A 339 2.97 -17.19 4.65
C PRO A 339 3.49 -15.93 5.35
N VAL A 340 2.96 -14.78 4.95
CA VAL A 340 3.27 -13.46 5.56
C VAL A 340 2.95 -13.43 7.07
N ALA A 341 1.95 -14.18 7.51
CA ALA A 341 1.64 -14.33 8.94
C ALA A 341 2.68 -15.15 9.75
N GLY A 342 3.72 -15.67 9.09
CA GLY A 342 4.77 -16.46 9.71
C GLY A 342 5.88 -15.62 10.39
N PRO A 343 6.94 -16.29 10.90
CA PRO A 343 7.98 -15.67 11.73
C PRO A 343 8.74 -14.50 11.09
N TYR A 344 8.78 -14.40 9.77
CA TYR A 344 9.50 -13.36 9.01
C TYR A 344 8.56 -12.34 8.39
N GLY A 345 7.29 -12.43 8.69
CA GLY A 345 6.30 -11.48 8.24
C GLY A 345 6.31 -11.28 6.73
N ASP A 346 6.18 -10.04 6.35
CA ASP A 346 6.04 -9.56 4.98
C ASP A 346 7.29 -9.71 4.09
N LEU A 347 8.48 -9.97 4.65
CA LEU A 347 9.71 -10.22 3.87
C LEU A 347 9.52 -11.29 2.79
N HIS A 348 8.73 -12.33 3.08
CA HIS A 348 8.45 -13.38 2.12
C HIS A 348 7.70 -12.90 0.88
N ALA A 349 6.80 -11.91 1.05
CA ALA A 349 6.05 -11.33 -0.06
C ALA A 349 6.87 -10.32 -0.88
N ARG A 350 8.06 -9.94 -0.41
CA ARG A 350 8.92 -8.88 -0.98
C ARG A 350 10.26 -9.40 -1.56
N PRO A 351 10.29 -10.52 -2.31
CA PRO A 351 11.52 -11.00 -2.91
C PRO A 351 12.03 -10.01 -3.95
N ALA A 352 13.35 -10.07 -4.23
CA ALA A 352 13.93 -9.29 -5.32
C ALA A 352 13.35 -9.70 -6.68
N MET A 353 13.19 -8.72 -7.59
CA MET A 353 12.78 -9.00 -8.97
C MET A 353 13.83 -9.85 -9.70
N PRO A 354 13.43 -10.92 -10.41
CA PRO A 354 14.34 -11.82 -11.13
C PRO A 354 14.74 -11.22 -12.48
N TRP A 355 15.44 -10.08 -12.46
CA TRP A 355 15.80 -9.34 -13.68
C TRP A 355 16.56 -10.14 -14.70
N THR A 356 17.33 -11.14 -14.30
CA THR A 356 18.08 -12.05 -15.20
C THR A 356 17.19 -13.13 -15.82
N GLY A 357 16.03 -13.39 -15.24
CA GLY A 357 15.09 -14.44 -15.65
C GLY A 357 13.85 -13.96 -16.41
N LEU A 358 13.78 -12.69 -16.80
CA LEU A 358 12.56 -12.10 -17.40
C LEU A 358 12.03 -12.82 -18.64
N ASN A 359 12.90 -13.50 -19.39
CA ASN A 359 12.54 -14.22 -20.62
C ASN A 359 12.43 -15.74 -20.43
N GLN A 360 12.53 -16.21 -19.18
CA GLN A 360 12.36 -17.63 -18.86
C GLN A 360 10.88 -17.95 -18.62
N GLU A 361 10.49 -19.18 -18.95
CA GLU A 361 9.15 -19.70 -18.63
C GLU A 361 9.08 -20.12 -17.15
N PRO A 362 7.90 -19.99 -16.52
CA PRO A 362 6.63 -19.49 -17.07
C PRO A 362 6.50 -17.95 -17.05
N GLY A 363 7.46 -17.21 -16.48
CA GLY A 363 7.35 -15.77 -16.27
C GLY A 363 7.14 -14.97 -17.56
N ARG A 364 7.79 -15.39 -18.66
CA ARG A 364 7.61 -14.74 -19.96
C ARG A 364 6.17 -14.81 -20.46
N SER A 365 5.56 -15.99 -20.43
CA SER A 365 4.18 -16.20 -20.86
C SER A 365 3.17 -15.49 -19.96
N ILE A 366 3.40 -15.50 -18.63
CA ILE A 366 2.57 -14.78 -17.66
C ILE A 366 2.63 -13.29 -17.97
N ARG A 367 3.82 -12.70 -18.14
CA ARG A 367 4.00 -11.27 -18.46
C ARG A 367 3.30 -10.90 -19.76
N GLN A 368 3.45 -11.69 -20.81
CA GLN A 368 2.73 -11.46 -22.07
C GLN A 368 1.22 -11.40 -21.85
N ARG A 369 0.68 -12.31 -21.06
CA ARG A 369 -0.74 -12.30 -20.74
C ARG A 369 -1.17 -11.04 -19.97
N PHE A 370 -0.39 -10.58 -19.00
CA PHE A 370 -0.65 -9.30 -18.33
C PHE A 370 -0.60 -8.11 -19.29
N GLN A 371 0.35 -8.05 -20.23
CA GLN A 371 0.38 -7.01 -21.27
C GLN A 371 -0.89 -6.98 -22.10
N GLU A 372 -1.40 -8.14 -22.53
CA GLU A 372 -2.67 -8.27 -23.27
C GLU A 372 -3.86 -7.76 -22.46
N LEU A 373 -3.93 -8.17 -21.17
CA LEU A 373 -4.99 -7.76 -20.25
C LEU A 373 -4.96 -6.24 -20.00
N ILE A 374 -3.79 -5.66 -19.74
CA ILE A 374 -3.62 -4.21 -19.56
C ILE A 374 -4.07 -3.46 -20.82
N ALA A 375 -3.64 -3.91 -22.00
CA ALA A 375 -4.05 -3.30 -23.28
C ALA A 375 -5.55 -3.42 -23.52
N GLY A 376 -6.15 -4.56 -23.16
CA GLY A 376 -7.60 -4.79 -23.22
C GLY A 376 -8.37 -3.83 -22.32
N TRP A 377 -7.96 -3.74 -21.05
CA TRP A 377 -8.57 -2.85 -20.05
C TRP A 377 -8.51 -1.39 -20.49
N LYS A 378 -7.36 -0.92 -20.98
CA LYS A 378 -7.21 0.43 -21.51
C LYS A 378 -8.17 0.72 -22.64
N ARG A 379 -8.35 -0.20 -23.58
CA ARG A 379 -9.32 -0.01 -24.68
C ARG A 379 -10.76 0.04 -24.18
N ALA A 380 -11.10 -0.75 -23.17
CA ALA A 380 -12.47 -0.86 -22.65
C ALA A 380 -12.86 0.29 -21.72
N PHE A 381 -11.94 0.77 -20.88
CA PHE A 381 -12.25 1.64 -19.73
C PHE A 381 -11.45 2.94 -19.71
N SER A 382 -10.35 3.10 -20.49
CA SER A 382 -9.69 4.40 -20.56
C SER A 382 -10.60 5.37 -21.33
N ARG A 383 -11.02 6.43 -20.65
CA ARG A 383 -11.71 7.54 -21.26
C ARG A 383 -10.75 8.31 -22.18
N ALA A 384 -11.31 9.10 -23.11
CA ALA A 384 -10.52 9.94 -24.03
C ALA A 384 -9.54 10.87 -23.24
N PRO A 385 -8.40 11.29 -23.86
CA PRO A 385 -7.51 12.26 -23.26
C PRO A 385 -8.28 13.53 -22.91
N GLY A 386 -8.43 13.84 -21.62
CA GLY A 386 -9.23 14.97 -21.12
C GLY A 386 -10.27 14.58 -20.05
N ASP A 387 -10.74 13.34 -20.02
CA ASP A 387 -11.58 12.82 -18.94
C ASP A 387 -10.68 12.37 -17.80
N SER A 388 -10.48 13.22 -16.80
CA SER A 388 -9.75 12.83 -15.59
C SER A 388 -10.54 11.72 -14.87
N LEU A 389 -9.87 10.64 -14.47
CA LEU A 389 -10.36 9.71 -13.44
C LEU A 389 -10.47 10.42 -12.08
N ILE A 390 -10.14 11.68 -12.05
CA ILE A 390 -10.11 12.58 -10.90
C ILE A 390 -11.12 13.68 -11.22
N LYS A 391 -12.33 13.57 -10.65
CA LYS A 391 -13.23 14.71 -10.51
C LYS A 391 -12.79 15.58 -9.34
#